data_579367ddfc700dc2c8bbbb227c9d605f
#
_entry.id   579367ddfc700dc2c8bbbb227c9d605f
#
_cell.length_a   1.000
_cell.length_b   1.000
_cell.length_c   1.000
_cell.angle_alpha   90.00
_cell.angle_beta   90.00
_cell.angle_gamma   90.00
#
_symmetry.space_group_name_H-M   'P 1'
#
loop_
_entity.id
_entity.type
_entity.pdbx_description
1 polymer ?
#
loop_
_entity_poly.entity_id
_entity_poly.type
_entity_poly.pdbx_seq_one_letter_code
_entity_poly.pdbx_strand_id
1 'polypeptide(L)'
;MNAPTKRQRLAEWIQKQDPYICCLQETHLKTGDTYRLKVKGWKKIFHANRDQKKAGVAILISDKIDFKTKAVKRDKEGHYIMIKGSIQEEDITIINIYAPNMGAPQYVRQMLTSMKGEINNNTIIVGDFNTPLTPMDRSTKQKINKETQTLNDTIDQIHLIDICRTFHFKTINFTFFSSAHGTFSRTDHILGHKASLGKFKKIEIIPSIFSDHNAVRLDLNYRRKTIKNSNIWRLNNTLLNNQQITEEIKKEIKICIETNENENTTTQNLWDTVKAVLRGKFIAIQAHLKKQEKSQINNLTLHLKQLEKEEMKNPRVSRRKEILKIRAEINAKETKETIAKINKAKSWFFERINKIDKPLARLIKKQREKNQINKIRNENGEITTDNAQIQRIIRDYYQQLYANKMDNLEEMDKFNKKIKNLCNWFNDKH
;
A
#
# COMPACT_ATOMS: atom_id res chain seq x y z
N MET A 1 9.65 1.16 6.42
CA MET A 1 8.44 0.36 6.06
C MET A 1 8.29 -0.96 6.84
N ASN A 2 8.74 -1.01 8.07
CA ASN A 2 8.77 -2.26 8.85
C ASN A 2 7.38 -2.73 9.34
N ALA A 3 6.44 -1.81 9.62
CA ALA A 3 5.10 -2.15 10.09
C ALA A 3 4.19 -2.62 8.94
N PRO A 4 3.43 -3.71 9.10
CA PRO A 4 2.49 -4.21 8.09
C PRO A 4 1.48 -3.15 7.63
N THR A 5 0.94 -2.39 8.58
CA THR A 5 -0.03 -1.30 8.32
C THR A 5 0.55 -0.20 7.42
N LYS A 6 1.83 0.19 7.66
CA LYS A 6 2.50 1.18 6.81
C LYS A 6 2.68 0.67 5.38
N ARG A 7 3.06 -0.61 5.19
CA ARG A 7 3.20 -1.22 3.85
C ARG A 7 1.87 -1.28 3.13
N GLN A 8 0.80 -1.66 3.83
CA GLN A 8 -0.53 -1.73 3.24
C GLN A 8 -1.04 -0.35 2.81
N ARG A 9 -0.88 0.67 3.66
CA ARG A 9 -1.25 2.06 3.33
C ARG A 9 -0.48 2.57 2.11
N LEU A 10 0.83 2.31 2.07
CA LEU A 10 1.64 2.66 0.91
C LEU A 10 1.16 1.95 -0.35
N ALA A 11 0.87 0.64 -0.28
CA ALA A 11 0.36 -0.12 -1.42
C ALA A 11 -0.98 0.44 -1.93
N GLU A 12 -1.90 0.81 -1.04
CA GLU A 12 -3.17 1.43 -1.39
C GLU A 12 -2.99 2.83 -2.00
N TRP A 13 -2.05 3.60 -1.47
CA TRP A 13 -1.73 4.92 -2.01
C TRP A 13 -1.14 4.82 -3.41
N ILE A 14 -0.19 3.89 -3.64
CA ILE A 14 0.37 3.62 -4.97
C ILE A 14 -0.73 3.20 -5.95
N GLN A 15 -1.65 2.33 -5.54
CA GLN A 15 -2.80 1.93 -6.38
C GLN A 15 -3.74 3.11 -6.69
N LYS A 16 -3.93 4.03 -5.74
CA LYS A 16 -4.78 5.22 -5.91
C LYS A 16 -4.14 6.23 -6.88
N GLN A 17 -2.82 6.45 -6.77
CA GLN A 17 -2.09 7.34 -7.66
C GLN A 17 -1.82 6.73 -9.03
N ASP A 18 -1.81 5.40 -9.10
CA ASP A 18 -1.63 4.58 -10.31
C ASP A 18 -0.40 4.97 -11.16
N PRO A 19 0.80 5.13 -10.59
CA PRO A 19 1.99 5.48 -11.34
C PRO A 19 2.49 4.31 -12.18
N TYR A 20 3.06 4.57 -13.33
CA TYR A 20 3.75 3.55 -14.12
C TYR A 20 5.05 3.10 -13.45
N ILE A 21 5.76 4.03 -12.85
CA ILE A 21 7.00 3.80 -12.10
C ILE A 21 6.89 4.54 -10.78
N CYS A 22 7.17 3.86 -9.67
CA CYS A 22 7.18 4.44 -8.34
C CYS A 22 8.55 4.24 -7.70
N CYS A 23 9.19 5.33 -7.31
CA CYS A 23 10.47 5.35 -6.61
C CYS A 23 10.23 5.64 -5.12
N LEU A 24 10.78 4.80 -4.25
CA LEU A 24 10.65 4.90 -2.81
C LEU A 24 12.02 5.06 -2.18
N GLN A 25 12.12 5.95 -1.20
CA GLN A 25 13.29 6.16 -0.36
C GLN A 25 12.97 5.72 1.08
N GLU A 26 13.99 5.58 1.91
CA GLU A 26 13.86 5.17 3.32
C GLU A 26 12.99 3.92 3.54
N THR A 27 13.19 2.91 2.69
CA THR A 27 12.40 1.69 2.82
C THR A 27 12.64 0.95 4.12
N HIS A 28 13.84 1.09 4.69
CA HIS A 28 14.26 0.44 5.94
C HIS A 28 14.02 -1.07 5.95
N LEU A 29 14.03 -1.71 4.77
CA LEU A 29 13.89 -3.15 4.63
C LEU A 29 15.26 -3.81 4.69
N LYS A 30 15.35 -4.94 5.38
CA LYS A 30 16.51 -5.84 5.26
C LYS A 30 16.42 -6.63 3.95
N THR A 31 17.55 -7.11 3.45
CA THR A 31 17.61 -7.93 2.23
C THR A 31 16.67 -9.14 2.29
N GLY A 32 16.57 -9.81 3.45
CA GLY A 32 15.65 -10.94 3.66
C GLY A 32 14.16 -10.56 3.78
N ASP A 33 13.82 -9.26 3.94
CA ASP A 33 12.45 -8.79 4.14
C ASP A 33 11.82 -8.17 2.86
N THR A 34 12.56 -8.14 1.76
CA THR A 34 12.11 -7.49 0.50
C THR A 34 10.83 -8.10 -0.06
N TYR A 35 10.61 -9.40 0.13
CA TYR A 35 9.39 -10.10 -0.28
C TYR A 35 8.11 -9.57 0.39
N ARG A 36 8.24 -8.81 1.49
CA ARG A 36 7.12 -8.23 2.24
C ARG A 36 6.53 -7.01 1.56
N LEU A 37 7.29 -6.31 0.70
CA LEU A 37 6.75 -5.21 -0.10
C LEU A 37 6.09 -5.79 -1.36
N LYS A 38 4.78 -5.91 -1.32
CA LYS A 38 3.97 -6.37 -2.45
C LYS A 38 2.88 -5.34 -2.74
N VAL A 39 2.79 -4.91 -3.99
CA VAL A 39 1.75 -4.02 -4.49
C VAL A 39 1.05 -4.70 -5.65
N LYS A 40 -0.27 -4.87 -5.57
CA LYS A 40 -1.04 -5.49 -6.64
C LYS A 40 -0.99 -4.62 -7.89
N GLY A 41 -0.54 -5.18 -9.01
CA GLY A 41 -0.33 -4.46 -10.27
C GLY A 41 1.09 -3.93 -10.48
N TRP A 42 2.02 -4.19 -9.54
CA TRP A 42 3.45 -3.86 -9.62
C TRP A 42 4.28 -5.09 -9.23
N LYS A 43 4.47 -6.04 -10.17
CA LYS A 43 5.21 -7.27 -9.90
C LYS A 43 6.72 -7.08 -9.94
N LYS A 44 7.21 -6.15 -10.79
CA LYS A 44 8.64 -5.86 -10.92
C LYS A 44 9.03 -4.84 -9.86
N ILE A 45 9.70 -5.30 -8.80
CA ILE A 45 10.17 -4.47 -7.69
C ILE A 45 11.66 -4.69 -7.53
N PHE A 46 12.43 -3.61 -7.65
CA PHE A 46 13.88 -3.59 -7.51
C PHE A 46 14.24 -2.88 -6.21
N HIS A 47 15.18 -3.45 -5.43
CA HIS A 47 15.59 -2.90 -4.14
C HIS A 47 17.10 -2.75 -4.08
N ALA A 48 17.58 -1.72 -3.37
CA ALA A 48 18.90 -1.66 -2.79
C ALA A 48 18.72 -1.40 -1.29
N ASN A 49 19.20 -2.33 -0.46
CA ASN A 49 19.01 -2.30 0.98
C ASN A 49 20.37 -2.45 1.66
N ARG A 50 20.46 -1.92 2.87
CA ARG A 50 21.56 -2.16 3.79
C ARG A 50 21.22 -3.36 4.70
N ASP A 51 22.23 -4.03 5.24
CA ASP A 51 22.04 -5.14 6.20
C ASP A 51 21.38 -4.68 7.52
N GLN A 52 21.60 -3.43 7.89
CA GLN A 52 20.88 -2.78 8.99
C GLN A 52 19.60 -2.10 8.47
N LYS A 53 18.60 -1.92 9.35
CA LYS A 53 17.33 -1.21 9.02
C LYS A 53 17.55 0.31 8.88
N LYS A 54 18.57 0.71 8.13
CA LYS A 54 18.91 2.10 7.82
C LYS A 54 18.90 2.27 6.31
N ALA A 55 18.55 3.44 5.82
CA ALA A 55 18.44 3.74 4.39
C ALA A 55 17.50 2.77 3.63
N GLY A 56 17.81 2.46 2.40
CA GLY A 56 17.07 1.58 1.52
C GLY A 56 16.23 2.34 0.51
N VAL A 57 16.36 1.95 -0.77
CA VAL A 57 15.59 2.49 -1.89
C VAL A 57 14.94 1.37 -2.68
N ALA A 58 13.80 1.67 -3.32
CA ALA A 58 13.13 0.72 -4.19
C ALA A 58 12.53 1.42 -5.42
N ILE A 59 12.45 0.68 -6.53
CA ILE A 59 11.76 1.09 -7.74
C ILE A 59 10.73 0.01 -8.06
N LEU A 60 9.46 0.41 -8.15
CA LEU A 60 8.34 -0.44 -8.51
C LEU A 60 7.87 -0.08 -9.91
N ILE A 61 7.68 -1.08 -10.75
CA ILE A 61 7.23 -0.91 -12.14
C ILE A 61 5.86 -1.57 -12.29
N SER A 62 4.92 -0.81 -12.84
CA SER A 62 3.55 -1.26 -13.08
C SER A 62 3.51 -2.35 -14.15
N ASP A 63 2.64 -3.36 -13.93
CA ASP A 63 2.35 -4.40 -14.93
C ASP A 63 1.63 -3.84 -16.19
N LYS A 64 1.24 -2.54 -16.17
CA LYS A 64 0.57 -1.86 -17.28
C LYS A 64 1.52 -1.44 -18.40
N ILE A 65 2.83 -1.44 -18.12
CA ILE A 65 3.86 -1.09 -19.10
C ILE A 65 4.75 -2.31 -19.38
N ASP A 66 5.10 -2.50 -20.65
CA ASP A 66 6.07 -3.53 -21.05
C ASP A 66 7.49 -3.01 -20.80
N PHE A 67 7.91 -3.07 -19.54
CA PHE A 67 9.27 -2.71 -19.17
C PHE A 67 10.21 -3.92 -19.32
N LYS A 68 11.17 -3.83 -20.23
CA LYS A 68 12.22 -4.85 -20.42
C LYS A 68 13.48 -4.40 -19.69
N THR A 69 13.84 -5.09 -18.62
CA THR A 69 15.03 -4.80 -17.83
C THR A 69 16.28 -5.23 -18.56
N LYS A 70 17.24 -4.31 -18.76
CA LYS A 70 18.57 -4.58 -19.38
C LYS A 70 19.65 -4.74 -18.31
N ALA A 71 19.70 -3.86 -17.33
CA ALA A 71 20.70 -3.88 -16.27
C ALA A 71 20.15 -3.30 -14.96
N VAL A 72 20.67 -3.77 -13.82
CA VAL A 72 20.36 -3.25 -12.49
C VAL A 72 21.65 -3.10 -11.70
N LYS A 73 21.96 -1.86 -11.28
CA LYS A 73 23.11 -1.55 -10.41
C LYS A 73 22.57 -1.15 -9.03
N ARG A 74 23.05 -1.82 -7.99
CA ARG A 74 22.59 -1.61 -6.60
C ARG A 74 23.73 -1.13 -5.74
N ASP A 75 23.47 -0.12 -4.95
CA ASP A 75 24.38 0.30 -3.90
C ASP A 75 24.33 -0.66 -2.71
N LYS A 76 25.48 -1.01 -2.15
CA LYS A 76 25.60 -1.91 -0.99
C LYS A 76 25.09 -1.25 0.31
N GLU A 77 25.20 0.06 0.41
CA GLU A 77 24.75 0.85 1.55
C GLU A 77 23.24 1.22 1.47
N GLY A 78 22.59 0.91 0.35
CA GLY A 78 21.17 1.17 0.14
C GLY A 78 20.82 2.62 -0.15
N HIS A 79 21.78 3.44 -0.60
CA HIS A 79 21.57 4.85 -0.89
C HIS A 79 21.13 5.12 -2.32
N TYR A 80 21.40 4.22 -3.27
CA TYR A 80 20.86 4.35 -4.61
C TYR A 80 20.60 3.00 -5.29
N ILE A 81 19.75 3.04 -6.29
CA ILE A 81 19.54 1.97 -7.25
C ILE A 81 19.39 2.56 -8.65
N MET A 82 20.09 1.99 -9.63
CA MET A 82 19.94 2.31 -11.03
C MET A 82 19.35 1.12 -11.77
N ILE A 83 18.34 1.37 -12.59
CA ILE A 83 17.79 0.40 -13.54
C ILE A 83 17.92 0.95 -14.95
N LYS A 84 18.42 0.12 -15.87
CA LYS A 84 18.38 0.36 -17.31
C LYS A 84 17.39 -0.59 -17.94
N GLY A 85 16.58 -0.12 -18.83
CA GLY A 85 15.60 -0.92 -19.54
C GLY A 85 15.02 -0.19 -20.74
N SER A 86 13.97 -0.77 -21.32
CA SER A 86 13.23 -0.14 -22.39
C SER A 86 11.72 -0.27 -22.16
N ILE A 87 10.97 0.73 -22.62
CA ILE A 87 9.52 0.75 -22.65
C ILE A 87 9.15 1.00 -24.12
N GLN A 88 8.40 0.07 -24.74
CA GLN A 88 8.01 0.18 -26.14
C GLN A 88 9.22 0.47 -27.06
N GLU A 89 10.34 -0.22 -26.82
CA GLU A 89 11.62 -0.10 -27.54
C GLU A 89 12.41 1.19 -27.27
N GLU A 90 11.86 2.16 -26.55
CA GLU A 90 12.64 3.33 -26.11
C GLU A 90 13.42 3.02 -24.83
N ASP A 91 14.72 3.26 -24.89
CA ASP A 91 15.60 3.08 -23.74
C ASP A 91 15.33 4.12 -22.65
N ILE A 92 15.35 3.71 -21.40
CA ILE A 92 15.22 4.56 -20.23
C ILE A 92 16.19 4.08 -19.13
N THR A 93 16.84 5.03 -18.50
CA THR A 93 17.64 4.83 -17.29
C THR A 93 17.01 5.57 -16.13
N ILE A 94 16.70 4.88 -15.03
CA ILE A 94 16.14 5.48 -13.83
C ILE A 94 17.10 5.25 -12.68
N ILE A 95 17.48 6.33 -12.02
CA ILE A 95 18.32 6.32 -10.83
C ILE A 95 17.50 6.87 -9.67
N ASN A 96 17.29 6.05 -8.65
CA ASN A 96 16.61 6.46 -7.41
C ASN A 96 17.63 6.61 -6.29
N ILE A 97 17.67 7.78 -5.68
CA ILE A 97 18.69 8.21 -4.70
C ILE A 97 18.05 8.49 -3.34
N TYR A 98 18.75 8.14 -2.28
CA TYR A 98 18.54 8.61 -0.93
C TYR A 98 19.88 9.07 -0.35
N ALA A 99 20.13 10.36 -0.36
CA ALA A 99 21.38 10.91 0.17
C ALA A 99 21.39 10.88 1.71
N PRO A 100 22.55 10.66 2.33
CA PRO A 100 22.68 10.74 3.79
C PRO A 100 22.36 12.14 4.30
N ASN A 101 21.83 12.27 5.53
CA ASN A 101 21.46 13.55 6.11
C ASN A 101 22.65 14.49 6.29
N MET A 102 23.84 13.95 6.56
CA MET A 102 25.08 14.72 6.69
C MET A 102 25.95 14.54 5.43
N GLY A 103 26.49 15.65 4.91
CA GLY A 103 27.33 15.63 3.70
C GLY A 103 26.57 15.30 2.42
N ALA A 104 25.25 15.50 2.39
CA ALA A 104 24.37 15.17 1.27
C ALA A 104 24.85 15.75 -0.08
N PRO A 105 25.19 17.06 -0.20
CA PRO A 105 25.65 17.62 -1.47
C PRO A 105 26.91 16.94 -2.01
N GLN A 106 27.86 16.68 -1.11
CA GLN A 106 29.13 16.03 -1.46
C GLN A 106 28.89 14.58 -1.90
N TYR A 107 28.03 13.83 -1.20
CA TYR A 107 27.66 12.47 -1.55
C TYR A 107 27.03 12.40 -2.95
N VAL A 108 25.99 13.25 -3.19
CA VAL A 108 25.30 13.27 -4.48
C VAL A 108 26.26 13.63 -5.62
N ARG A 109 27.15 14.62 -5.40
CA ARG A 109 28.18 15.01 -6.35
C ARG A 109 29.10 13.85 -6.72
N GLN A 110 29.63 13.13 -5.72
CA GLN A 110 30.52 11.98 -5.92
C GLN A 110 29.80 10.86 -6.69
N MET A 111 28.56 10.57 -6.33
CA MET A 111 27.73 9.57 -6.98
C MET A 111 27.46 9.94 -8.46
N LEU A 112 27.06 11.19 -8.75
CA LEU A 112 26.85 11.66 -10.12
C LEU A 112 28.12 11.58 -10.95
N THR A 113 29.27 11.96 -10.37
CA THR A 113 30.57 11.88 -11.03
C THR A 113 30.96 10.43 -11.36
N SER A 114 30.73 9.50 -10.43
CA SER A 114 31.01 8.06 -10.63
C SER A 114 30.12 7.41 -11.68
N MET A 115 28.94 8.00 -11.93
CA MET A 115 27.95 7.51 -12.90
C MET A 115 27.94 8.29 -14.21
N LYS A 116 28.87 9.23 -14.41
CA LYS A 116 28.89 10.10 -15.61
C LYS A 116 28.79 9.32 -16.92
N GLY A 117 29.50 8.20 -17.03
CA GLY A 117 29.46 7.33 -18.24
C GLY A 117 28.17 6.52 -18.42
N GLU A 118 27.32 6.46 -17.39
CA GLU A 118 26.03 5.74 -17.41
C GLU A 118 24.84 6.69 -17.69
N ILE A 119 25.04 8.01 -17.51
CA ILE A 119 24.03 9.04 -17.70
C ILE A 119 23.98 9.43 -19.18
N ASN A 120 22.80 9.36 -19.76
CA ASN A 120 22.52 9.72 -21.16
C ASN A 120 21.24 10.54 -21.29
N ASN A 121 20.85 10.87 -22.51
CA ASN A 121 19.65 11.68 -22.80
C ASN A 121 18.34 11.09 -22.25
N ASN A 122 18.28 9.78 -22.01
CA ASN A 122 17.10 9.07 -21.52
C ASN A 122 17.19 8.77 -20.01
N THR A 123 18.09 9.44 -19.30
CA THR A 123 18.28 9.24 -17.86
C THR A 123 17.38 10.20 -17.06
N ILE A 124 16.68 9.64 -16.09
CA ILE A 124 15.91 10.37 -15.08
C ILE A 124 16.46 9.98 -13.71
N ILE A 125 16.88 10.98 -12.93
CA ILE A 125 17.39 10.80 -11.58
C ILE A 125 16.38 11.37 -10.63
N VAL A 126 15.91 10.56 -9.69
CA VAL A 126 14.87 10.94 -8.72
C VAL A 126 15.32 10.60 -7.31
N GLY A 127 14.79 11.30 -6.32
CA GLY A 127 14.95 10.90 -4.94
C GLY A 127 15.07 12.05 -3.97
N ASP A 128 15.35 11.68 -2.72
CA ASP A 128 15.65 12.61 -1.65
C ASP A 128 17.15 12.90 -1.62
N PHE A 129 17.49 14.10 -2.03
CA PHE A 129 18.89 14.58 -2.07
C PHE A 129 19.33 15.16 -0.71
N ASN A 130 18.41 15.23 0.27
CA ASN A 130 18.63 15.84 1.59
C ASN A 130 19.31 17.22 1.52
N THR A 131 19.18 17.91 0.39
CA THR A 131 19.72 19.26 0.20
C THR A 131 18.84 20.07 -0.76
N PRO A 132 18.58 21.33 -0.45
CA PRO A 132 17.97 22.27 -1.38
C PRO A 132 19.02 22.68 -2.43
N LEU A 133 18.63 22.68 -3.71
CA LEU A 133 19.53 23.05 -4.81
C LEU A 133 19.55 24.57 -5.06
N THR A 134 18.49 25.29 -4.67
CA THR A 134 18.40 26.75 -4.85
C THR A 134 17.93 27.42 -3.56
N PRO A 135 18.19 28.76 -3.37
CA PRO A 135 17.66 29.48 -2.22
C PRO A 135 16.13 29.46 -2.11
N MET A 136 15.43 29.29 -3.24
CA MET A 136 13.97 29.17 -3.29
C MET A 136 13.45 27.83 -2.78
N ASP A 137 14.32 26.84 -2.58
CA ASP A 137 13.98 25.53 -2.04
C ASP A 137 13.93 25.51 -0.50
N ARG A 138 14.13 26.68 0.14
CA ARG A 138 13.99 26.88 1.60
C ARG A 138 13.03 28.02 1.90
N SER A 139 12.18 27.83 2.90
CA SER A 139 11.30 28.91 3.39
C SER A 139 12.08 30.07 4.00
N THR A 140 13.26 29.80 4.57
CA THR A 140 14.17 30.81 5.16
C THR A 140 14.94 31.63 4.13
N LYS A 141 14.89 31.24 2.83
CA LYS A 141 15.64 31.90 1.73
C LYS A 141 17.15 32.05 1.98
N GLN A 142 17.71 31.22 2.84
CA GLN A 142 19.15 31.23 3.12
C GLN A 142 19.93 30.92 1.83
N LYS A 143 21.08 31.59 1.70
CA LYS A 143 22.04 31.31 0.62
C LYS A 143 22.47 29.84 0.67
N ILE A 144 22.65 29.23 -0.50
CA ILE A 144 23.22 27.89 -0.63
C ILE A 144 24.70 27.92 -0.20
N ASN A 145 25.15 26.82 0.40
CA ASN A 145 26.54 26.67 0.78
C ASN A 145 27.43 26.33 -0.42
N LYS A 146 28.75 26.42 -0.25
CA LYS A 146 29.73 26.14 -1.28
C LYS A 146 29.64 24.70 -1.83
N GLU A 147 29.33 23.73 -0.97
CA GLU A 147 29.18 22.31 -1.39
C GLU A 147 27.98 22.11 -2.33
N THR A 148 26.85 22.75 -2.03
CA THR A 148 25.67 22.74 -2.89
C THR A 148 25.94 23.46 -4.21
N GLN A 149 26.70 24.56 -4.19
CA GLN A 149 27.10 25.23 -5.44
C GLN A 149 27.93 24.29 -6.31
N THR A 150 28.94 23.63 -5.74
CA THR A 150 29.76 22.65 -6.47
C THR A 150 28.95 21.47 -7.01
N LEU A 151 27.88 21.03 -6.27
CA LEU A 151 26.95 20.03 -6.77
C LEU A 151 26.17 20.56 -7.99
N ASN A 152 25.67 21.81 -7.93
CA ASN A 152 24.97 22.42 -9.07
C ASN A 152 25.86 22.54 -10.30
N ASP A 153 27.12 22.93 -10.12
CA ASP A 153 28.10 22.99 -11.20
C ASP A 153 28.30 21.61 -11.82
N THR A 154 28.33 20.55 -11.01
CA THR A 154 28.42 19.16 -11.52
C THR A 154 27.17 18.75 -12.28
N ILE A 155 25.97 19.08 -11.79
CA ILE A 155 24.68 18.83 -12.47
C ILE A 155 24.67 19.49 -13.85
N ASP A 156 25.12 20.73 -13.93
CA ASP A 156 25.22 21.46 -15.20
C ASP A 156 26.25 20.86 -16.17
N GLN A 157 27.43 20.44 -15.69
CA GLN A 157 28.50 19.82 -16.48
C GLN A 157 28.08 18.49 -17.13
N ILE A 158 27.16 17.75 -16.50
CA ILE A 158 26.61 16.50 -17.04
C ILE A 158 25.27 16.72 -17.77
N HIS A 159 24.97 17.97 -18.09
CA HIS A 159 23.77 18.38 -18.84
C HIS A 159 22.43 17.98 -18.22
N LEU A 160 22.38 17.84 -16.90
CA LEU A 160 21.13 17.64 -16.15
C LEU A 160 20.50 18.94 -15.74
N ILE A 161 19.19 18.92 -15.55
CA ILE A 161 18.39 20.04 -15.03
C ILE A 161 17.40 19.54 -13.98
N ASP A 162 17.09 20.37 -13.00
CA ASP A 162 15.96 20.15 -12.10
C ASP A 162 14.65 20.45 -12.84
N ILE A 163 13.88 19.40 -13.14
CA ILE A 163 12.65 19.50 -13.93
C ILE A 163 11.62 20.38 -13.21
N CYS A 164 11.50 20.26 -11.88
CA CYS A 164 10.57 21.07 -11.12
C CYS A 164 10.86 22.56 -11.24
N ARG A 165 12.12 22.93 -11.16
CA ARG A 165 12.55 24.33 -11.27
C ARG A 165 12.43 24.86 -12.68
N THR A 166 12.57 24.02 -13.69
CA THR A 166 12.36 24.37 -15.10
C THR A 166 10.89 24.67 -15.39
N PHE A 167 9.95 23.87 -14.88
CA PHE A 167 8.52 24.09 -15.11
C PHE A 167 7.91 25.14 -14.17
N HIS A 168 8.49 25.34 -12.99
CA HIS A 168 7.96 26.20 -11.95
C HIS A 168 9.01 27.20 -11.46
N PHE A 169 9.56 28.01 -12.36
CA PHE A 169 10.67 28.91 -12.10
C PHE A 169 10.43 29.88 -10.93
N LYS A 170 9.23 30.44 -10.82
CA LYS A 170 8.85 31.44 -9.79
C LYS A 170 8.05 30.86 -8.62
N THR A 171 7.64 29.59 -8.68
CA THR A 171 6.71 29.02 -7.68
C THR A 171 7.50 28.43 -6.53
N ILE A 172 7.12 28.77 -5.30
CA ILE A 172 7.68 28.22 -4.09
C ILE A 172 6.85 26.98 -3.71
N ASN A 173 7.42 25.80 -3.93
CA ASN A 173 6.80 24.51 -3.58
C ASN A 173 7.80 23.70 -2.77
N PHE A 174 7.35 23.14 -1.64
CA PHE A 174 8.19 22.39 -0.72
C PHE A 174 7.74 20.94 -0.66
N THR A 175 8.70 20.03 -0.47
CA THR A 175 8.43 18.60 -0.32
C THR A 175 8.51 18.13 1.13
N PHE A 176 9.24 18.85 1.98
CA PHE A 176 9.48 18.50 3.38
C PHE A 176 9.06 19.62 4.33
N PHE A 177 8.48 19.26 5.47
CA PHE A 177 8.16 20.15 6.57
C PHE A 177 8.83 19.68 7.87
N SER A 178 9.76 20.46 8.38
CA SER A 178 10.37 20.24 9.70
C SER A 178 9.44 20.75 10.79
N SER A 179 8.77 19.85 11.50
CA SER A 179 7.90 20.22 12.63
C SER A 179 8.68 20.80 13.82
N ALA A 180 9.94 20.38 14.01
CA ALA A 180 10.80 20.86 15.08
C ALA A 180 11.19 22.34 14.90
N HIS A 181 11.50 22.74 13.65
CA HIS A 181 11.97 24.09 13.33
C HIS A 181 10.90 24.97 12.68
N GLY A 182 9.75 24.41 12.28
CA GLY A 182 8.70 25.11 11.56
C GLY A 182 9.15 25.65 10.20
N THR A 183 10.08 24.96 9.55
CA THR A 183 10.66 25.36 8.27
C THR A 183 10.23 24.39 7.18
N PHE A 184 10.06 24.92 5.97
CA PHE A 184 9.78 24.14 4.79
C PHE A 184 11.00 24.09 3.88
N SER A 185 11.25 22.96 3.25
CA SER A 185 12.30 22.79 2.26
C SER A 185 11.88 21.84 1.14
N ARG A 186 12.54 21.96 0.01
CA ARG A 186 12.45 21.01 -1.09
C ARG A 186 13.78 20.30 -1.20
N THR A 187 13.82 19.06 -0.74
CA THR A 187 14.99 18.18 -0.74
C THR A 187 14.82 17.03 -1.72
N ASP A 188 13.57 16.80 -2.16
CA ASP A 188 13.25 15.81 -3.18
C ASP A 188 13.32 16.44 -4.57
N HIS A 189 14.14 15.88 -5.44
CA HIS A 189 14.39 16.39 -6.77
C HIS A 189 14.16 15.34 -7.85
N ILE A 190 13.78 15.79 -9.03
CA ILE A 190 13.78 15.01 -10.26
C ILE A 190 14.63 15.73 -11.28
N LEU A 191 15.79 15.12 -11.59
CA LEU A 191 16.71 15.62 -12.61
C LEU A 191 16.48 14.87 -13.92
N GLY A 192 16.50 15.57 -15.03
CA GLY A 192 16.43 15.02 -16.35
C GLY A 192 17.48 15.65 -17.25
N HIS A 193 17.83 14.98 -18.36
CA HIS A 193 18.78 15.53 -19.32
C HIS A 193 18.17 16.69 -20.12
N LYS A 194 18.94 17.75 -20.34
CA LYS A 194 18.50 18.96 -21.08
C LYS A 194 17.90 18.65 -22.45
N ALA A 195 18.50 17.69 -23.20
CA ALA A 195 18.02 17.28 -24.51
C ALA A 195 16.64 16.57 -24.48
N SER A 196 16.18 16.10 -23.34
CA SER A 196 14.90 15.39 -23.19
C SER A 196 13.79 16.24 -22.58
N LEU A 197 13.97 17.55 -22.49
CA LEU A 197 12.99 18.46 -21.88
C LEU A 197 11.59 18.33 -22.52
N GLY A 198 11.51 18.15 -23.84
CA GLY A 198 10.25 17.98 -24.56
C GLY A 198 9.47 16.70 -24.24
N LYS A 199 10.12 15.70 -23.58
CA LYS A 199 9.45 14.47 -23.12
C LYS A 199 8.67 14.69 -21.81
N PHE A 200 8.98 15.73 -21.04
CA PHE A 200 8.33 16.05 -19.77
C PHE A 200 7.08 16.87 -20.01
N LYS A 201 5.94 16.45 -19.47
CA LYS A 201 4.65 17.09 -19.68
C LYS A 201 4.22 17.97 -18.51
N LYS A 202 4.35 17.45 -17.29
CA LYS A 202 3.89 18.10 -16.07
C LYS A 202 4.65 17.55 -14.87
N ILE A 203 4.96 18.42 -13.93
CA ILE A 203 5.47 18.02 -12.61
C ILE A 203 4.61 18.65 -11.52
N GLU A 204 4.29 17.89 -10.48
CA GLU A 204 3.47 18.36 -9.37
C GLU A 204 3.89 17.70 -8.04
N ILE A 205 3.66 18.40 -6.94
CA ILE A 205 3.86 17.88 -5.59
C ILE A 205 2.51 17.41 -5.05
N ILE A 206 2.43 16.14 -4.67
CA ILE A 206 1.25 15.49 -4.12
C ILE A 206 1.42 15.38 -2.61
N PRO A 207 0.52 15.98 -1.79
CA PRO A 207 0.60 15.84 -0.35
C PRO A 207 0.57 14.39 0.10
N SER A 208 1.48 14.03 0.98
CA SER A 208 1.53 12.74 1.65
C SER A 208 1.25 12.91 3.14
N ILE A 209 0.47 12.00 3.72
CA ILE A 209 0.03 12.11 5.12
C ILE A 209 0.76 11.08 5.99
N PHE A 210 1.29 10.02 5.38
CA PHE A 210 1.99 8.96 6.10
C PHE A 210 3.52 9.15 6.13
N SER A 211 3.99 10.25 5.58
CA SER A 211 5.40 10.70 5.61
C SER A 211 5.45 12.20 5.89
N ASP A 212 6.55 12.68 6.43
CA ASP A 212 6.92 14.09 6.54
C ASP A 212 7.32 14.70 5.18
N HIS A 213 7.59 13.84 4.18
CA HIS A 213 7.78 14.23 2.80
C HIS A 213 6.52 14.10 1.97
N ASN A 214 6.31 15.03 1.06
CA ASN A 214 5.31 14.98 0.00
C ASN A 214 5.90 14.26 -1.22
N ALA A 215 5.05 13.55 -1.97
CA ALA A 215 5.49 12.86 -3.17
C ALA A 215 5.62 13.84 -4.35
N VAL A 216 6.62 13.63 -5.20
CA VAL A 216 6.78 14.36 -6.46
C VAL A 216 6.34 13.48 -7.61
N ARG A 217 5.45 13.97 -8.46
CA ARG A 217 4.94 13.27 -9.63
C ARG A 217 5.38 13.97 -10.90
N LEU A 218 5.95 13.19 -11.81
CA LEU A 218 6.34 13.62 -13.16
C LEU A 218 5.47 12.89 -14.19
N ASP A 219 4.78 13.62 -15.03
CA ASP A 219 4.06 13.09 -16.20
C ASP A 219 4.93 13.22 -17.45
N LEU A 220 5.09 12.10 -18.17
CA LEU A 220 5.83 12.02 -19.41
C LEU A 220 4.89 11.90 -20.61
N ASN A 221 5.31 12.39 -21.77
CA ASN A 221 4.61 12.19 -23.03
C ASN A 221 4.80 10.75 -23.53
N TYR A 222 3.90 9.84 -23.16
CA TYR A 222 3.89 8.46 -23.60
C TYR A 222 2.54 8.10 -24.25
N ARG A 223 2.55 7.41 -25.41
CA ARG A 223 1.33 6.93 -26.08
C ARG A 223 0.73 5.75 -25.29
N ARG A 224 -0.52 5.86 -24.86
CA ARG A 224 -1.24 4.81 -24.11
C ARG A 224 -1.76 3.69 -25.01
N LYS A 225 -1.53 2.41 -24.64
CA LYS A 225 -2.41 1.29 -24.94
C LYS A 225 -3.24 0.97 -23.69
N THR A 226 -4.58 1.11 -23.77
CA THR A 226 -5.49 0.86 -22.65
C THR A 226 -5.82 -0.62 -22.51
N ILE A 227 -5.52 -1.21 -21.37
CA ILE A 227 -5.99 -2.55 -20.98
C ILE A 227 -7.28 -2.38 -20.18
N LYS A 228 -8.38 -2.97 -20.65
CA LYS A 228 -9.67 -2.96 -19.94
C LYS A 228 -9.65 -4.04 -18.85
N ASN A 229 -9.75 -3.65 -17.58
CA ASN A 229 -9.97 -4.59 -16.46
C ASN A 229 -11.47 -4.76 -16.21
N SER A 230 -11.95 -6.00 -16.15
CA SER A 230 -13.32 -6.32 -15.74
C SER A 230 -13.42 -6.24 -14.21
N ASN A 231 -14.29 -5.35 -13.71
CA ASN A 231 -14.55 -5.23 -12.27
C ASN A 231 -15.71 -6.16 -11.87
N ILE A 232 -15.40 -7.22 -11.11
CA ILE A 232 -16.42 -8.06 -10.48
C ILE A 232 -16.85 -7.40 -9.18
N TRP A 233 -18.14 -7.07 -9.06
CA TRP A 233 -18.70 -6.52 -7.81
C TRP A 233 -18.74 -7.58 -6.70
N ARG A 234 -18.42 -7.19 -5.47
CA ARG A 234 -18.50 -8.04 -4.27
C ARG A 234 -19.10 -7.25 -3.11
N LEU A 235 -19.97 -7.90 -2.35
CA LEU A 235 -20.57 -7.34 -1.15
C LEU A 235 -19.48 -6.98 -0.12
N ASN A 236 -19.64 -5.82 0.48
CA ASN A 236 -18.82 -5.39 1.61
C ASN A 236 -19.53 -5.74 2.93
N ASN A 237 -19.18 -6.88 3.53
CA ASN A 237 -19.81 -7.39 4.74
C ASN A 237 -19.68 -6.43 5.94
N THR A 238 -18.66 -5.55 5.97
CA THR A 238 -18.48 -4.59 7.07
C THR A 238 -19.61 -3.56 7.15
N LEU A 239 -20.40 -3.40 6.09
CA LEU A 239 -21.60 -2.55 6.10
C LEU A 239 -22.66 -3.07 7.09
N LEU A 240 -22.73 -4.38 7.27
CA LEU A 240 -23.68 -5.04 8.18
C LEU A 240 -23.34 -4.86 9.67
N ASN A 241 -22.16 -4.35 9.99
CA ASN A 241 -21.78 -3.99 11.36
C ASN A 241 -22.43 -2.67 11.82
N ASN A 242 -23.03 -1.90 10.90
CA ASN A 242 -23.78 -0.70 11.22
C ASN A 242 -25.25 -1.07 11.40
N GLN A 243 -25.77 -0.86 12.61
CA GLN A 243 -27.14 -1.20 12.98
C GLN A 243 -28.18 -0.48 12.11
N GLN A 244 -27.97 0.79 11.79
CA GLN A 244 -28.89 1.58 10.95
C GLN A 244 -28.98 0.99 9.52
N ILE A 245 -27.83 0.62 8.92
CA ILE A 245 -27.79 -0.02 7.61
C ILE A 245 -28.47 -1.38 7.66
N THR A 246 -28.22 -2.16 8.72
CA THR A 246 -28.85 -3.47 8.90
C THR A 246 -30.37 -3.38 8.98
N GLU A 247 -30.89 -2.41 9.73
CA GLU A 247 -32.35 -2.19 9.81
C GLU A 247 -32.94 -1.68 8.49
N GLU A 248 -32.22 -0.81 7.76
CA GLU A 248 -32.61 -0.38 6.41
C GLU A 248 -32.68 -1.57 5.44
N ILE A 249 -31.71 -2.45 5.47
CA ILE A 249 -31.67 -3.65 4.62
C ILE A 249 -32.81 -4.63 5.01
N LYS A 250 -33.09 -4.84 6.29
CA LYS A 250 -34.21 -5.68 6.75
C LYS A 250 -35.55 -5.15 6.23
N LYS A 251 -35.76 -3.83 6.32
CA LYS A 251 -36.99 -3.19 5.78
C LYS A 251 -37.11 -3.39 4.27
N GLU A 252 -36.04 -3.22 3.54
CA GLU A 252 -36.01 -3.42 2.09
C GLU A 252 -36.32 -4.87 1.68
N ILE A 253 -35.77 -5.85 2.42
CA ILE A 253 -36.08 -7.27 2.22
C ILE A 253 -37.58 -7.52 2.42
N LYS A 254 -38.14 -6.99 3.53
CA LYS A 254 -39.56 -7.16 3.84
C LYS A 254 -40.45 -6.59 2.74
N ILE A 255 -40.20 -5.35 2.32
CA ILE A 255 -40.94 -4.68 1.23
C ILE A 255 -40.81 -5.49 -0.06
N CYS A 256 -39.61 -5.95 -0.40
CA CYS A 256 -39.36 -6.71 -1.61
C CYS A 256 -40.13 -8.04 -1.63
N ILE A 257 -40.21 -8.73 -0.49
CA ILE A 257 -41.01 -9.98 -0.35
C ILE A 257 -42.48 -9.65 -0.49
N GLU A 258 -43.02 -8.72 0.31
CA GLU A 258 -44.42 -8.34 0.30
C GLU A 258 -44.94 -7.87 -1.08
N THR A 259 -44.05 -7.23 -1.87
CA THR A 259 -44.42 -6.70 -3.20
C THR A 259 -44.39 -7.75 -4.30
N ASN A 260 -43.53 -8.79 -4.17
CA ASN A 260 -43.28 -9.76 -5.23
C ASN A 260 -43.81 -11.18 -4.92
N GLU A 261 -44.39 -11.39 -3.73
CA GLU A 261 -44.98 -12.66 -3.34
C GLU A 261 -46.42 -12.77 -3.88
N ASN A 262 -46.64 -13.62 -4.87
CA ASN A 262 -47.94 -13.92 -5.47
C ASN A 262 -48.06 -15.43 -5.62
N GLU A 263 -49.28 -15.96 -5.84
CA GLU A 263 -49.56 -17.39 -6.00
C GLU A 263 -48.74 -18.10 -7.08
N ASN A 264 -48.25 -17.34 -8.08
CA ASN A 264 -47.45 -17.84 -9.20
C ASN A 264 -45.94 -17.64 -9.05
N THR A 265 -45.48 -17.02 -7.94
CA THR A 265 -44.06 -16.70 -7.75
C THR A 265 -43.33 -17.85 -7.07
N THR A 266 -42.36 -18.46 -7.75
CA THR A 266 -41.51 -19.47 -7.13
C THR A 266 -40.56 -18.85 -6.11
N THR A 267 -40.22 -19.59 -5.04
CA THR A 267 -39.25 -19.17 -4.00
C THR A 267 -37.90 -18.81 -4.64
N GLN A 268 -37.48 -19.48 -5.72
CA GLN A 268 -36.27 -19.19 -6.43
C GLN A 268 -36.32 -17.82 -7.12
N ASN A 269 -37.43 -17.51 -7.80
CA ASN A 269 -37.59 -16.22 -8.47
C ASN A 269 -37.62 -15.05 -7.43
N LEU A 270 -38.33 -15.25 -6.31
CA LEU A 270 -38.38 -14.31 -5.22
C LEU A 270 -36.98 -14.04 -4.65
N TRP A 271 -36.18 -15.12 -4.42
CA TRP A 271 -34.82 -15.00 -3.94
C TRP A 271 -33.89 -14.27 -4.94
N ASP A 272 -34.03 -14.51 -6.23
CA ASP A 272 -33.25 -13.81 -7.25
C ASP A 272 -33.61 -12.33 -7.36
N THR A 273 -34.91 -11.99 -7.19
CA THR A 273 -35.39 -10.61 -7.10
C THR A 273 -34.79 -9.89 -5.88
N VAL A 274 -34.88 -10.49 -4.68
CA VAL A 274 -34.28 -9.95 -3.46
C VAL A 274 -32.79 -9.71 -3.63
N LYS A 275 -32.04 -10.66 -4.22
CA LYS A 275 -30.60 -10.48 -4.49
C LYS A 275 -30.30 -9.29 -5.41
N ALA A 276 -31.13 -9.11 -6.46
CA ALA A 276 -30.97 -8.01 -7.41
C ALA A 276 -31.20 -6.63 -6.74
N VAL A 277 -32.29 -6.51 -6.00
CA VAL A 277 -32.65 -5.28 -5.25
C VAL A 277 -31.58 -4.95 -4.21
N LEU A 278 -31.20 -5.92 -3.39
CA LEU A 278 -30.17 -5.73 -2.35
C LEU A 278 -28.82 -5.37 -2.94
N ARG A 279 -28.42 -5.95 -4.07
CA ARG A 279 -27.20 -5.57 -4.77
C ARG A 279 -27.18 -4.09 -5.11
N GLY A 280 -28.29 -3.56 -5.67
CA GLY A 280 -28.44 -2.14 -5.99
C GLY A 280 -28.34 -1.28 -4.74
N LYS A 281 -29.04 -1.63 -3.68
CA LYS A 281 -29.05 -0.91 -2.39
C LYS A 281 -27.66 -0.87 -1.75
N PHE A 282 -26.95 -2.00 -1.67
CA PHE A 282 -25.60 -2.05 -1.12
C PHE A 282 -24.60 -1.24 -1.93
N ILE A 283 -24.73 -1.22 -3.27
CA ILE A 283 -23.89 -0.37 -4.13
C ILE A 283 -24.12 1.10 -3.81
N ALA A 284 -25.38 1.54 -3.67
CA ALA A 284 -25.75 2.92 -3.37
C ALA A 284 -25.23 3.36 -1.98
N ILE A 285 -25.47 2.56 -0.94
CA ILE A 285 -24.99 2.82 0.42
C ILE A 285 -23.46 2.92 0.44
N GLN A 286 -22.77 1.97 -0.19
CA GLN A 286 -21.30 1.98 -0.24
C GLN A 286 -20.76 3.20 -1.00
N ALA A 287 -21.40 3.61 -2.08
CA ALA A 287 -21.02 4.80 -2.85
C ALA A 287 -21.21 6.07 -2.02
N HIS A 288 -22.31 6.19 -1.30
CA HIS A 288 -22.60 7.31 -0.42
C HIS A 288 -21.57 7.45 0.72
N LEU A 289 -21.29 6.38 1.45
CA LEU A 289 -20.30 6.37 2.53
C LEU A 289 -18.89 6.73 2.02
N LYS A 290 -18.47 6.15 0.90
CA LYS A 290 -17.18 6.49 0.29
C LYS A 290 -17.10 7.96 -0.15
N LYS A 291 -18.22 8.53 -0.64
CA LYS A 291 -18.28 9.94 -1.03
C LYS A 291 -18.13 10.84 0.19
N GLN A 292 -18.80 10.51 1.30
CA GLN A 292 -18.67 11.25 2.57
C GLN A 292 -17.25 11.20 3.13
N GLU A 293 -16.66 10.01 3.26
CA GLU A 293 -15.28 9.85 3.74
C GLU A 293 -14.28 10.63 2.87
N LYS A 294 -14.41 10.51 1.54
CA LYS A 294 -13.57 11.25 0.60
C LYS A 294 -13.72 12.75 0.74
N SER A 295 -14.95 13.26 0.91
CA SER A 295 -15.22 14.68 1.12
C SER A 295 -14.56 15.20 2.40
N GLN A 296 -14.68 14.46 3.52
CA GLN A 296 -14.06 14.83 4.78
C GLN A 296 -12.52 14.90 4.66
N ILE A 297 -11.89 13.89 4.04
CA ILE A 297 -10.42 13.88 3.85
C ILE A 297 -10.01 15.03 2.92
N ASN A 298 -10.77 15.31 1.86
CA ASN A 298 -10.48 16.42 0.96
C ASN A 298 -10.57 17.78 1.68
N ASN A 299 -11.59 18.00 2.50
CA ASN A 299 -11.75 19.24 3.25
C ASN A 299 -10.59 19.44 4.24
N LEU A 300 -10.20 18.39 4.99
CA LEU A 300 -9.05 18.44 5.87
C LEU A 300 -7.73 18.70 5.10
N THR A 301 -7.59 18.12 3.92
CA THR A 301 -6.41 18.33 3.07
C THR A 301 -6.35 19.76 2.52
N LEU A 302 -7.48 20.35 2.16
CA LEU A 302 -7.56 21.75 1.73
C LEU A 302 -7.22 22.69 2.88
N HIS A 303 -7.78 22.45 4.08
CA HIS A 303 -7.48 23.21 5.28
C HIS A 303 -5.99 23.11 5.64
N LEU A 304 -5.40 21.91 5.59
CA LEU A 304 -3.97 21.72 5.78
C LEU A 304 -3.13 22.56 4.81
N LYS A 305 -3.45 22.55 3.53
CA LYS A 305 -2.75 23.35 2.51
C LYS A 305 -2.85 24.85 2.80
N GLN A 306 -4.01 25.32 3.26
CA GLN A 306 -4.19 26.71 3.62
C GLN A 306 -3.33 27.10 4.81
N LEU A 307 -3.35 26.30 5.88
CA LEU A 307 -2.54 26.53 7.07
C LEU A 307 -1.03 26.51 6.77
N GLU A 308 -0.59 25.58 5.95
CA GLU A 308 0.82 25.50 5.50
C GLU A 308 1.21 26.75 4.70
N LYS A 309 0.33 27.24 3.83
CA LYS A 309 0.57 28.50 3.07
C LYS A 309 0.62 29.72 3.97
N GLU A 310 -0.23 29.79 4.99
CA GLU A 310 -0.25 30.87 5.98
C GLU A 310 0.96 30.81 6.91
N GLU A 311 1.38 29.59 7.32
CA GLU A 311 2.58 29.39 8.15
C GLU A 311 3.83 29.83 7.40
N MET A 312 3.91 29.61 6.07
CA MET A 312 5.01 30.10 5.24
C MET A 312 5.09 31.63 5.19
N LYS A 313 3.92 32.34 5.23
CA LYS A 313 3.87 33.81 5.18
C LYS A 313 4.18 34.44 6.54
N ASN A 314 3.61 33.88 7.60
CA ASN A 314 3.71 34.42 8.96
C ASN A 314 3.75 33.25 9.97
N PRO A 315 4.96 32.76 10.31
CA PRO A 315 5.13 31.60 11.21
C PRO A 315 4.56 31.86 12.61
N ARG A 316 3.70 30.95 13.12
CA ARG A 316 3.12 30.99 14.47
C ARG A 316 3.12 29.62 15.13
N VAL A 317 3.52 29.55 16.39
CA VAL A 317 3.56 28.30 17.17
C VAL A 317 2.17 27.61 17.25
N SER A 318 1.10 28.41 17.42
CA SER A 318 -0.29 27.89 17.44
C SER A 318 -0.66 27.20 16.13
N ARG A 319 -0.31 27.80 15.00
CA ARG A 319 -0.60 27.24 13.67
C ARG A 319 0.17 25.94 13.41
N ARG A 320 1.41 25.84 13.86
CA ARG A 320 2.20 24.59 13.80
C ARG A 320 1.53 23.45 14.56
N LYS A 321 1.00 23.74 15.77
CA LYS A 321 0.23 22.77 16.56
C LYS A 321 -1.03 22.32 15.82
N GLU A 322 -1.70 23.23 15.14
CA GLU A 322 -2.90 22.94 14.35
C GLU A 322 -2.58 22.09 13.12
N ILE A 323 -1.51 22.39 12.38
CA ILE A 323 -1.00 21.57 11.27
C ILE A 323 -0.74 20.14 11.73
N LEU A 324 -0.06 19.96 12.87
CA LEU A 324 0.21 18.63 13.43
C LEU A 324 -1.08 17.90 13.81
N LYS A 325 -2.06 18.60 14.41
CA LYS A 325 -3.36 18.04 14.78
C LYS A 325 -4.14 17.55 13.55
N ILE A 326 -4.21 18.36 12.49
CA ILE A 326 -4.90 17.98 11.24
C ILE A 326 -4.20 16.81 10.55
N ARG A 327 -2.87 16.81 10.49
CA ARG A 327 -2.11 15.68 9.95
C ARG A 327 -2.38 14.40 10.74
N ALA A 328 -2.45 14.47 12.07
CA ALA A 328 -2.79 13.34 12.93
C ALA A 328 -4.23 12.85 12.68
N GLU A 329 -5.20 13.76 12.51
CA GLU A 329 -6.59 13.40 12.23
C GLU A 329 -6.75 12.67 10.88
N ILE A 330 -6.14 13.20 9.81
CA ILE A 330 -6.17 12.55 8.51
C ILE A 330 -5.49 11.17 8.59
N ASN A 331 -4.33 11.10 9.28
CA ASN A 331 -3.62 9.85 9.51
C ASN A 331 -4.48 8.81 10.25
N ALA A 332 -5.23 9.22 11.27
CA ALA A 332 -6.14 8.33 12.01
C ALA A 332 -7.27 7.80 11.12
N LYS A 333 -7.90 8.67 10.30
CA LYS A 333 -8.97 8.27 9.35
C LYS A 333 -8.46 7.27 8.32
N GLU A 334 -7.32 7.53 7.68
CA GLU A 334 -6.72 6.60 6.70
C GLU A 334 -6.27 5.28 7.34
N THR A 335 -5.75 5.33 8.57
CA THR A 335 -5.37 4.11 9.31
C THR A 335 -6.58 3.25 9.61
N LYS A 336 -7.70 3.85 10.05
CA LYS A 336 -8.96 3.14 10.30
C LYS A 336 -9.48 2.44 9.04
N GLU A 337 -9.46 3.14 7.90
CA GLU A 337 -9.87 2.56 6.60
C GLU A 337 -8.96 1.38 6.21
N THR A 338 -7.65 1.52 6.41
CA THR A 338 -6.68 0.45 6.10
C THR A 338 -6.88 -0.78 7.00
N ILE A 339 -7.11 -0.58 8.30
CA ILE A 339 -7.39 -1.68 9.24
C ILE A 339 -8.66 -2.42 8.81
N ALA A 340 -9.73 -1.69 8.44
CA ALA A 340 -10.97 -2.29 7.95
C ALA A 340 -10.73 -3.15 6.68
N LYS A 341 -9.89 -2.68 5.75
CA LYS A 341 -9.52 -3.44 4.54
C LYS A 341 -8.69 -4.68 4.87
N ILE A 342 -7.75 -4.60 5.82
CA ILE A 342 -6.95 -5.75 6.29
C ILE A 342 -7.87 -6.80 6.91
N ASN A 343 -8.80 -6.40 7.78
CA ASN A 343 -9.74 -7.30 8.42
C ASN A 343 -10.67 -7.96 7.39
N LYS A 344 -11.14 -7.19 6.40
CA LYS A 344 -11.92 -7.74 5.28
C LYS A 344 -11.14 -8.77 4.47
N ALA A 345 -9.85 -8.53 4.21
CA ALA A 345 -9.01 -9.50 3.51
C ALA A 345 -8.78 -10.77 4.34
N LYS A 346 -8.63 -10.65 5.67
CA LYS A 346 -8.55 -11.79 6.59
C LYS A 346 -9.86 -12.59 6.59
N SER A 347 -11.01 -11.94 6.78
CA SER A 347 -12.32 -12.59 6.74
C SER A 347 -12.53 -13.33 5.43
N TRP A 348 -12.26 -12.70 4.28
CA TRP A 348 -12.34 -13.33 2.98
C TRP A 348 -11.42 -14.57 2.83
N PHE A 349 -10.24 -14.53 3.43
CA PHE A 349 -9.33 -15.68 3.45
C PHE A 349 -9.93 -16.84 4.25
N PHE A 350 -10.53 -16.57 5.42
CA PHE A 350 -11.20 -17.58 6.24
C PHE A 350 -12.47 -18.12 5.58
N GLU A 351 -13.27 -17.29 4.93
CA GLU A 351 -14.47 -17.74 4.20
C GLU A 351 -14.14 -18.66 3.01
N ARG A 352 -12.97 -18.50 2.38
CA ARG A 352 -12.50 -19.37 1.30
C ARG A 352 -11.77 -20.63 1.77
N ILE A 353 -11.38 -20.72 3.01
CA ILE A 353 -10.75 -21.92 3.58
C ILE A 353 -11.67 -23.13 3.55
N ASN A 354 -13.00 -22.93 3.53
CA ASN A 354 -13.97 -24.02 3.32
C ASN A 354 -13.95 -24.62 1.90
N LYS A 355 -13.24 -24.01 0.94
CA LYS A 355 -12.89 -24.67 -0.32
C LYS A 355 -11.42 -25.06 -0.24
N ILE A 356 -11.16 -26.37 -0.33
CA ILE A 356 -9.79 -26.94 -0.34
C ILE A 356 -9.01 -26.31 -1.49
N ASP A 357 -8.30 -25.22 -1.18
CA ASP A 357 -7.47 -24.49 -2.13
C ASP A 357 -5.98 -24.69 -1.80
N LYS A 358 -5.10 -24.56 -2.79
CA LYS A 358 -3.65 -24.82 -2.70
C LYS A 358 -2.95 -24.25 -1.45
N PRO A 359 -3.27 -23.06 -0.89
CA PRO A 359 -2.64 -22.55 0.33
C PRO A 359 -2.97 -23.38 1.57
N LEU A 360 -4.23 -23.85 1.72
CA LEU A 360 -4.63 -24.69 2.85
C LEU A 360 -4.00 -26.08 2.74
N ALA A 361 -3.98 -26.65 1.52
CA ALA A 361 -3.31 -27.93 1.29
C ALA A 361 -1.81 -27.87 1.64
N ARG A 362 -1.12 -26.73 1.38
CA ARG A 362 0.28 -26.53 1.80
C ARG A 362 0.46 -26.37 3.30
N LEU A 363 -0.45 -25.66 3.98
CA LEU A 363 -0.43 -25.52 5.44
C LEU A 363 -0.70 -26.87 6.13
N ILE A 364 -1.69 -27.62 5.65
CA ILE A 364 -2.02 -28.96 6.16
C ILE A 364 -0.86 -29.93 5.88
N LYS A 365 -0.23 -29.85 4.70
CA LYS A 365 0.94 -30.67 4.37
C LYS A 365 2.13 -30.39 5.32
N LYS A 366 2.42 -29.12 5.61
CA LYS A 366 3.45 -28.72 6.59
C LYS A 366 3.13 -29.13 8.02
N GLN A 367 1.86 -29.12 8.44
CA GLN A 367 1.44 -29.65 9.75
C GLN A 367 1.45 -31.17 9.79
N ARG A 368 1.08 -31.87 8.71
CA ARG A 368 1.19 -33.32 8.60
C ARG A 368 2.62 -33.82 8.70
N GLU A 369 3.59 -33.09 8.11
CA GLU A 369 5.02 -33.41 8.25
C GLU A 369 5.54 -33.25 9.69
N LYS A 370 4.87 -32.41 10.52
CA LYS A 370 5.23 -32.19 11.93
C LYS A 370 4.49 -33.09 12.93
N ASN A 371 3.32 -33.58 12.59
CA ASN A 371 2.44 -34.34 13.48
C ASN A 371 2.11 -35.71 12.88
N GLN A 372 3.13 -36.50 12.55
CA GLN A 372 2.92 -37.89 12.22
C GLN A 372 2.59 -38.67 13.51
N ILE A 373 1.36 -39.17 13.62
CA ILE A 373 0.94 -39.99 14.72
C ILE A 373 1.58 -41.38 14.52
N ASN A 374 2.64 -41.65 15.23
CA ASN A 374 3.39 -42.91 15.13
C ASN A 374 2.86 -44.03 16.05
N LYS A 375 1.99 -43.66 17.00
CA LYS A 375 1.42 -44.61 18.00
C LYS A 375 0.04 -44.14 18.40
N ILE A 376 -0.92 -45.05 18.49
CA ILE A 376 -2.25 -44.79 19.05
C ILE A 376 -2.62 -45.95 19.98
N ARG A 377 -3.41 -45.67 21.04
CA ARG A 377 -3.95 -46.68 21.93
C ARG A 377 -5.37 -47.01 21.45
N ASN A 378 -5.66 -48.30 21.27
CA ASN A 378 -6.99 -48.77 20.95
C ASN A 378 -7.90 -48.80 22.21
N GLU A 379 -9.19 -49.08 22.04
CA GLU A 379 -10.16 -49.15 23.15
C GLU A 379 -9.83 -50.20 24.19
N ASN A 380 -9.08 -51.23 23.80
CA ASN A 380 -8.61 -52.31 24.71
C ASN A 380 -7.32 -51.94 25.43
N GLY A 381 -6.79 -50.74 25.27
CA GLY A 381 -5.57 -50.26 25.95
C GLY A 381 -4.26 -50.65 25.25
N GLU A 382 -4.28 -51.39 24.15
CA GLU A 382 -3.09 -51.80 23.40
C GLU A 382 -2.57 -50.68 22.50
N ILE A 383 -1.23 -50.55 22.44
CA ILE A 383 -0.58 -49.53 21.61
C ILE A 383 -0.24 -50.16 20.26
N THR A 384 -0.83 -49.62 19.15
CA THR A 384 -0.47 -49.99 17.81
C THR A 384 0.40 -48.94 17.14
N THR A 385 1.35 -49.38 16.33
CA THR A 385 2.23 -48.57 15.47
C THR A 385 1.96 -48.79 13.99
N ASP A 386 1.04 -49.71 13.66
CA ASP A 386 0.67 -49.98 12.26
C ASP A 386 -0.23 -48.89 11.70
N ASN A 387 0.18 -48.29 10.57
CA ASN A 387 -0.52 -47.20 9.93
C ASN A 387 -1.95 -47.55 9.51
N ALA A 388 -2.19 -48.79 9.10
CA ALA A 388 -3.53 -49.24 8.67
C ALA A 388 -4.49 -49.34 9.85
N GLN A 389 -3.99 -49.85 10.98
CA GLN A 389 -4.74 -49.93 12.24
C GLN A 389 -4.97 -48.55 12.86
N ILE A 390 -3.97 -47.65 12.83
CA ILE A 390 -4.09 -46.27 13.30
C ILE A 390 -5.20 -45.54 12.49
N GLN A 391 -5.22 -45.69 11.17
CA GLN A 391 -6.24 -45.08 10.34
C GLN A 391 -7.65 -45.64 10.60
N ARG A 392 -7.75 -46.95 10.90
CA ARG A 392 -9.02 -47.59 11.25
C ARG A 392 -9.56 -47.05 12.58
N ILE A 393 -8.74 -47.02 13.62
CA ILE A 393 -9.12 -46.52 14.96
C ILE A 393 -9.58 -45.05 14.88
N ILE A 394 -8.86 -44.20 14.14
CA ILE A 394 -9.23 -42.78 13.93
C ILE A 394 -10.55 -42.69 13.17
N ARG A 395 -10.75 -43.50 12.12
CA ARG A 395 -12.02 -43.51 11.34
C ARG A 395 -13.19 -43.92 12.21
N ASP A 396 -13.08 -45.00 12.97
CA ASP A 396 -14.14 -45.54 13.80
C ASP A 396 -14.53 -44.53 14.91
N TYR A 397 -13.53 -43.86 15.53
CA TYR A 397 -13.78 -42.80 16.49
C TYR A 397 -14.59 -41.64 15.91
N TYR A 398 -14.19 -41.12 14.76
CA TYR A 398 -14.92 -40.03 14.12
C TYR A 398 -16.27 -40.48 13.56
N GLN A 399 -16.40 -41.72 13.12
CA GLN A 399 -17.66 -42.27 12.66
C GLN A 399 -18.68 -42.37 13.79
N GLN A 400 -18.26 -42.77 14.98
CA GLN A 400 -19.10 -42.75 16.18
C GLN A 400 -19.43 -41.31 16.63
N LEU A 401 -18.45 -40.42 16.61
CA LEU A 401 -18.64 -39.02 17.00
C LEU A 401 -19.66 -38.29 16.10
N TYR A 402 -19.67 -38.60 14.78
CA TYR A 402 -20.60 -37.98 13.83
C TYR A 402 -21.90 -38.79 13.62
N ALA A 403 -21.98 -40.00 14.08
CA ALA A 403 -23.21 -40.82 14.03
C ALA A 403 -24.25 -40.36 15.06
N ASN A 404 -23.84 -39.74 16.17
CA ASN A 404 -24.73 -39.15 17.14
C ASN A 404 -25.34 -37.86 16.57
N LYS A 405 -26.53 -37.95 15.96
CA LYS A 405 -27.35 -36.77 15.63
C LYS A 405 -27.72 -36.08 16.92
N MET A 406 -27.25 -34.83 17.10
CA MET A 406 -27.78 -33.97 18.14
C MET A 406 -29.21 -33.54 17.76
N ASP A 407 -30.20 -34.14 18.40
CA ASP A 407 -31.63 -33.79 18.23
C ASP A 407 -32.04 -32.52 19.04
N ASN A 408 -31.10 -31.86 19.71
CA ASN A 408 -31.41 -30.77 20.64
C ASN A 408 -30.73 -29.45 20.25
N LEU A 409 -31.52 -28.52 19.69
CA LEU A 409 -31.07 -27.15 19.34
C LEU A 409 -30.43 -26.38 20.51
N GLU A 410 -30.87 -26.63 21.76
CA GLU A 410 -30.30 -25.98 22.95
C GLU A 410 -28.87 -26.43 23.26
N GLU A 411 -28.50 -27.67 22.97
CA GLU A 411 -27.12 -28.17 23.12
C GLU A 411 -26.19 -27.60 22.04
N MET A 412 -26.71 -27.38 20.83
CA MET A 412 -25.98 -26.71 19.76
C MET A 412 -25.70 -25.24 20.10
N ASP A 413 -26.60 -24.55 20.75
CA ASP A 413 -26.38 -23.18 21.23
C ASP A 413 -25.39 -23.11 22.41
N LYS A 414 -25.40 -24.09 23.31
CA LYS A 414 -24.38 -24.23 24.36
C LYS A 414 -22.99 -24.53 23.77
N PHE A 415 -22.91 -25.36 22.73
CA PHE A 415 -21.67 -25.66 22.03
C PHE A 415 -21.14 -24.43 21.28
N ASN A 416 -21.98 -23.69 20.57
CA ASN A 416 -21.63 -22.45 19.89
C ASN A 416 -21.19 -21.35 20.85
N LYS A 417 -21.79 -21.24 22.04
CA LYS A 417 -21.34 -20.34 23.12
C LYS A 417 -19.96 -20.76 23.66
N LYS A 418 -19.69 -22.05 23.81
CA LYS A 418 -18.36 -22.56 24.22
C LYS A 418 -17.28 -22.26 23.18
N ILE A 419 -17.56 -22.42 21.89
CA ILE A 419 -16.63 -22.08 20.80
C ILE A 419 -16.38 -20.57 20.77
N LYS A 420 -17.43 -19.76 20.95
CA LYS A 420 -17.29 -18.29 20.98
C LYS A 420 -16.39 -17.81 22.15
N ASN A 421 -16.53 -18.43 23.32
CA ASN A 421 -15.69 -18.14 24.48
C ASN A 421 -14.24 -18.62 24.30
N LEU A 422 -14.01 -19.74 23.63
CA LEU A 422 -12.68 -20.21 23.24
C LEU A 422 -12.02 -19.28 22.19
N CYS A 423 -12.77 -18.80 21.23
CA CYS A 423 -12.27 -17.83 20.25
C CYS A 423 -11.92 -16.48 20.88
N ASN A 424 -12.72 -16.01 21.86
CA ASN A 424 -12.42 -14.79 22.60
C ASN A 424 -11.19 -14.95 23.49
N TRP A 425 -11.02 -16.09 24.14
CA TRP A 425 -9.85 -16.40 24.96
C TRP A 425 -8.54 -16.48 24.12
N PHE A 426 -8.62 -16.94 22.86
CA PHE A 426 -7.48 -16.93 21.93
C PHE A 426 -7.15 -15.52 21.40
N ASN A 427 -8.12 -14.61 21.34
CA ASN A 427 -7.90 -13.23 20.88
C ASN A 427 -7.37 -12.31 21.97
N ASP A 428 -7.57 -12.64 23.25
CA ASP A 428 -7.06 -11.87 24.39
C ASP A 428 -5.61 -12.20 24.77
N LYS A 429 -5.02 -13.27 24.19
CA LYS A 429 -3.65 -13.71 24.47
C LYS A 429 -2.64 -13.52 23.31
N HIS A 430 -3.02 -12.84 22.24
CA HIS A 430 -2.16 -12.45 21.13
C HIS A 430 -2.52 -11.03 20.60
#